data_fefe5bd062670223351c25343ece8dd5
#
_entry.id   fefe5bd062670223351c25343ece8dd5
#
_cell.length_a   1.000
_cell.length_b   1.000
_cell.length_c   1.000
_cell.angle_alpha   90.00
_cell.angle_beta   90.00
_cell.angle_gamma   90.00
#
_symmetry.space_group_name_H-M   'P 1'
#
loop_
_entity.id
_entity.type
_entity.pdbx_description
1 polymer ?
#
loop_
_entity_poly.entity_id
_entity_poly.type
_entity_poly.pdbx_seq_one_letter_code
_entity_poly.pdbx_strand_id
1 'polypeptide(L)'
;MKAKFGLFTLPLFFTGCLNLNLKQILPAVKDYDLSVGVIEQQSCKDSFSVGLLEVLSADLYNTKSIVRRTAGGQITYSKGQKFADLPTKMFKNMLLLQAPKHCVAISLTPYAQTTTTLQLNVLTFALLDNKAEIVLDYTLSEGTKSKHGRIIQREQASEDELSQIQALQQVALKAISQLLEQIKPQKE
;
A
#
# COMPACT_ATOMS: atom_id res chain seq x y z
N MET A 1 -63.12 21.42 -62.73
CA MET A 1 -61.76 21.11 -62.34
C MET A 1 -61.54 21.68 -60.89
N LYS A 2 -61.50 20.80 -59.87
CA LYS A 2 -61.41 21.19 -58.49
C LYS A 2 -60.01 20.81 -57.98
N ALA A 3 -59.19 21.78 -57.75
CA ALA A 3 -57.89 21.60 -57.15
C ALA A 3 -58.02 21.37 -55.62
N LYS A 4 -57.55 20.24 -55.10
CA LYS A 4 -57.46 19.93 -53.67
C LYS A 4 -56.11 20.40 -53.15
N PHE A 5 -56.13 21.40 -52.28
CA PHE A 5 -54.98 21.82 -51.51
C PHE A 5 -54.73 20.81 -50.35
N GLY A 6 -53.67 20.09 -50.47
CA GLY A 6 -53.21 19.20 -49.39
C GLY A 6 -52.44 20.01 -48.32
N LEU A 7 -52.98 20.05 -47.11
CA LEU A 7 -52.37 20.68 -45.96
C LEU A 7 -51.26 19.74 -45.42
N PHE A 8 -50.01 20.14 -45.61
CA PHE A 8 -48.83 19.41 -45.14
C PHE A 8 -48.54 19.83 -43.70
N THR A 9 -48.94 18.99 -42.75
CA THR A 9 -48.62 19.19 -41.33
C THR A 9 -47.20 18.75 -41.07
N LEU A 10 -46.31 19.73 -40.79
CA LEU A 10 -44.93 19.53 -40.44
C LEU A 10 -44.86 19.07 -38.97
N PRO A 11 -44.30 17.87 -38.66
CA PRO A 11 -44.12 17.49 -37.25
C PRO A 11 -43.00 18.33 -36.64
N LEU A 12 -43.33 19.15 -35.65
CA LEU A 12 -42.38 19.80 -34.77
C LEU A 12 -41.68 18.74 -33.93
N PHE A 13 -40.45 18.38 -34.28
CA PHE A 13 -39.56 17.66 -33.41
C PHE A 13 -39.17 18.56 -32.22
N PHE A 14 -39.82 18.36 -31.10
CA PHE A 14 -39.32 18.86 -29.85
C PHE A 14 -38.01 18.14 -29.50
N THR A 15 -36.87 18.68 -29.91
CA THR A 15 -35.57 18.33 -29.33
C THR A 15 -35.50 18.91 -27.93
N GLY A 16 -36.17 18.24 -26.98
CA GLY A 16 -35.98 18.50 -25.55
C GLY A 16 -34.56 18.08 -25.20
N CYS A 17 -33.66 19.04 -25.00
CA CYS A 17 -32.41 18.79 -24.32
C CYS A 17 -32.76 18.31 -22.89
N LEU A 18 -32.82 17.00 -22.71
CA LEU A 18 -32.82 16.37 -21.39
C LEU A 18 -31.49 16.71 -20.74
N ASN A 19 -31.45 17.82 -20.01
CA ASN A 19 -30.33 18.17 -19.16
C ASN A 19 -30.38 17.20 -17.96
N LEU A 20 -29.96 15.96 -18.17
CA LEU A 20 -29.77 14.95 -17.14
C LEU A 20 -28.61 15.42 -16.28
N ASN A 21 -28.90 16.29 -15.33
CA ASN A 21 -27.97 16.70 -14.27
C ASN A 21 -27.81 15.51 -13.32
N LEU A 22 -27.25 14.39 -13.82
CA LEU A 22 -26.83 13.24 -13.05
C LEU A 22 -25.63 13.70 -12.20
N LYS A 23 -25.89 14.44 -11.13
CA LYS A 23 -24.96 14.52 -10.01
C LYS A 23 -24.91 13.12 -9.41
N GLN A 24 -24.14 12.26 -10.03
CA GLN A 24 -23.74 11.00 -9.44
C GLN A 24 -22.90 11.37 -8.21
N ILE A 25 -23.53 11.35 -7.04
CA ILE A 25 -22.81 11.51 -5.76
C ILE A 25 -21.99 10.24 -5.63
N LEU A 26 -20.77 10.28 -6.19
CA LEU A 26 -19.82 9.21 -5.97
C LEU A 26 -19.54 9.17 -4.46
N PRO A 27 -19.63 7.99 -3.83
CA PRO A 27 -19.30 7.88 -2.42
C PRO A 27 -17.88 8.40 -2.19
N ALA A 28 -17.71 9.19 -1.13
CA ALA A 28 -16.41 9.74 -0.79
C ALA A 28 -15.40 8.60 -0.62
N VAL A 29 -14.29 8.67 -1.34
CA VAL A 29 -13.19 7.73 -1.20
C VAL A 29 -12.34 8.17 -0.01
N LYS A 30 -12.11 7.26 0.95
CA LYS A 30 -11.27 7.51 2.12
C LYS A 30 -9.84 7.10 1.84
N ASP A 31 -8.90 7.99 2.13
CA ASP A 31 -7.47 7.74 2.03
C ASP A 31 -6.92 7.27 3.39
N TYR A 32 -6.11 6.22 3.38
CA TYR A 32 -5.50 5.66 4.58
C TYR A 32 -3.98 5.66 4.47
N ASP A 33 -3.32 6.30 5.44
CA ASP A 33 -1.87 6.20 5.60
C ASP A 33 -1.57 5.11 6.64
N LEU A 34 -0.80 4.11 6.22
CA LEU A 34 -0.38 3.01 7.09
C LEU A 34 0.88 3.34 7.90
N SER A 35 1.59 4.40 7.52
CA SER A 35 2.84 4.81 8.19
C SER A 35 2.60 5.53 9.52
N VAL A 36 1.34 5.76 9.89
CA VAL A 36 0.98 6.43 11.14
C VAL A 36 1.35 5.55 12.33
N GLY A 37 2.28 6.03 13.15
CA GLY A 37 2.68 5.39 14.40
C GLY A 37 3.23 6.44 15.37
N VAL A 38 3.08 6.17 16.66
CA VAL A 38 3.69 7.01 17.70
C VAL A 38 5.21 6.91 17.55
N ILE A 39 5.88 8.03 17.31
CA ILE A 39 7.34 8.10 17.29
C ILE A 39 7.79 8.13 18.76
N GLU A 40 8.02 6.96 19.33
CA GLU A 40 8.70 6.83 20.61
C GLU A 40 10.20 6.82 20.34
N GLN A 41 10.88 7.81 20.83
CA GLN A 41 12.33 7.89 20.71
C GLN A 41 12.96 7.04 21.82
N GLN A 42 13.51 5.89 21.45
CA GLN A 42 14.26 5.06 22.39
C GLN A 42 15.71 5.58 22.44
N SER A 43 16.23 5.74 23.66
CA SER A 43 17.64 6.05 23.87
C SER A 43 18.49 4.81 23.56
N CYS A 44 19.20 4.83 22.44
CA CYS A 44 20.09 3.73 22.03
C CYS A 44 21.54 4.07 22.36
N LYS A 45 22.22 3.20 23.12
CA LYS A 45 23.66 3.31 23.39
C LYS A 45 24.49 3.19 22.11
N ASP A 46 24.12 2.19 21.28
CA ASP A 46 24.72 1.91 19.98
C ASP A 46 23.61 1.65 18.98
N SER A 47 23.72 2.22 17.79
CA SER A 47 22.79 1.97 16.70
C SER A 47 23.48 1.26 15.54
N PHE A 48 22.81 0.24 14.99
CA PHE A 48 23.26 -0.44 13.79
C PHE A 48 22.90 0.39 12.57
N SER A 49 23.90 0.79 11.77
CA SER A 49 23.70 1.67 10.62
C SER A 49 23.50 0.89 9.33
N VAL A 50 22.46 1.22 8.57
CA VAL A 50 22.08 0.54 7.31
C VAL A 50 21.72 1.58 6.26
N GLY A 51 22.25 1.42 5.05
CA GLY A 51 21.83 2.18 3.87
C GLY A 51 20.65 1.54 3.18
N LEU A 52 19.50 2.18 3.12
CA LEU A 52 18.35 1.68 2.35
C LEU A 52 18.59 1.97 0.86
N LEU A 53 18.74 0.92 0.06
CA LEU A 53 18.85 1.03 -1.40
C LEU A 53 17.49 1.39 -1.99
N GLU A 54 16.54 0.51 -1.83
CA GLU A 54 15.21 0.66 -2.41
C GLU A 54 14.17 -0.20 -1.71
N VAL A 55 12.89 0.17 -1.92
CA VAL A 55 11.73 -0.66 -1.60
C VAL A 55 11.01 -0.94 -2.91
N LEU A 56 11.02 -2.20 -3.33
CA LEU A 56 10.36 -2.69 -4.52
C LEU A 56 9.00 -3.33 -4.16
N SER A 57 8.14 -3.44 -5.13
CA SER A 57 6.90 -4.22 -5.03
C SER A 57 6.49 -4.71 -6.40
N ALA A 58 5.81 -5.85 -6.47
CA ALA A 58 5.13 -6.25 -7.70
C ALA A 58 4.08 -5.20 -8.07
N ASP A 59 3.91 -4.93 -9.38
CA ASP A 59 3.01 -3.88 -9.89
C ASP A 59 1.58 -4.02 -9.36
N LEU A 60 1.10 -5.26 -9.24
CA LEU A 60 -0.21 -5.57 -8.67
C LEU A 60 -0.41 -4.95 -7.28
N TYR A 61 0.63 -4.93 -6.46
CA TYR A 61 0.57 -4.46 -5.07
C TYR A 61 1.11 -3.04 -4.90
N ASN A 62 1.77 -2.48 -5.92
CA ASN A 62 2.27 -1.11 -5.88
C ASN A 62 1.25 -0.11 -6.42
N THR A 63 0.05 -0.18 -5.91
CA THR A 63 -1.08 0.68 -6.28
C THR A 63 -1.73 1.28 -5.03
N LYS A 64 -2.34 2.44 -5.18
CA LYS A 64 -3.14 3.05 -4.09
C LYS A 64 -4.42 2.27 -3.79
N SER A 65 -4.89 1.45 -4.72
CA SER A 65 -6.05 0.60 -4.50
C SER A 65 -5.73 -0.56 -3.56
N ILE A 66 -6.59 -0.80 -2.58
CA ILE A 66 -6.43 -1.93 -1.67
C ILE A 66 -6.81 -3.20 -2.41
N VAL A 67 -5.83 -4.06 -2.63
CA VAL A 67 -6.00 -5.33 -3.34
C VAL A 67 -6.72 -6.34 -2.45
N ARG A 68 -7.73 -6.97 -3.01
CA ARG A 68 -8.46 -8.10 -2.40
C ARG A 68 -8.25 -9.33 -3.26
N ARG A 69 -7.97 -10.45 -2.62
CA ARG A 69 -7.68 -11.71 -3.28
C ARG A 69 -8.49 -12.83 -2.64
N THR A 70 -9.13 -13.66 -3.45
CA THR A 70 -9.81 -14.86 -2.94
C THR A 70 -8.86 -16.06 -2.97
N ALA A 71 -9.18 -17.11 -2.22
CA ALA A 71 -8.46 -18.38 -2.26
C ALA A 71 -8.41 -18.99 -3.67
N GLY A 72 -9.41 -18.71 -4.51
CA GLY A 72 -9.45 -19.10 -5.93
C GLY A 72 -8.57 -18.24 -6.85
N GLY A 73 -7.83 -17.26 -6.32
CA GLY A 73 -6.93 -16.41 -7.08
C GLY A 73 -7.59 -15.21 -7.79
N GLN A 74 -8.90 -15.01 -7.62
CA GLN A 74 -9.58 -13.83 -8.16
C GLN A 74 -9.10 -12.57 -7.45
N ILE A 75 -8.82 -11.52 -8.23
CA ILE A 75 -8.36 -10.22 -7.75
C ILE A 75 -9.46 -9.20 -7.95
N THR A 76 -9.73 -8.44 -6.90
CA THR A 76 -10.62 -7.28 -6.90
C THR A 76 -9.99 -6.16 -6.08
N TYR A 77 -10.64 -5.00 -6.05
CA TYR A 77 -10.17 -3.83 -5.29
C TYR A 77 -11.25 -3.36 -4.33
N SER A 78 -10.85 -2.89 -3.15
CA SER A 78 -11.78 -2.29 -2.20
C SER A 78 -12.45 -1.05 -2.82
N LYS A 79 -13.76 -0.93 -2.63
CA LYS A 79 -14.54 0.23 -3.07
C LYS A 79 -14.55 1.26 -1.94
N GLY A 80 -14.40 2.54 -2.29
CA GLY A 80 -14.49 3.63 -1.31
C GLY A 80 -13.28 3.78 -0.37
N GLN A 81 -12.24 2.96 -0.52
CA GLN A 81 -11.02 2.99 0.29
C GLN A 81 -9.79 2.86 -0.59
N LYS A 82 -8.76 3.63 -0.27
CA LYS A 82 -7.46 3.50 -0.91
C LYS A 82 -6.33 3.91 0.05
N PHE A 83 -5.13 3.57 -0.30
CA PHE A 83 -3.94 4.06 0.38
C PHE A 83 -3.68 5.53 0.03
N ALA A 84 -3.19 6.30 1.00
CA ALA A 84 -2.81 7.70 0.80
C ALA A 84 -1.66 7.84 -0.22
N ASP A 85 -0.70 6.91 -0.19
CA ASP A 85 0.40 6.83 -1.16
C ASP A 85 0.62 5.39 -1.64
N LEU A 86 1.60 5.19 -2.53
CA LEU A 86 1.99 3.86 -2.99
C LEU A 86 2.57 3.04 -1.83
N PRO A 87 2.28 1.74 -1.75
CA PRO A 87 2.82 0.86 -0.72
C PRO A 87 4.34 0.95 -0.56
N THR A 88 5.11 1.00 -1.64
CA THR A 88 6.57 1.16 -1.58
C THR A 88 7.00 2.40 -0.80
N LYS A 89 6.31 3.52 -0.96
CA LYS A 89 6.58 4.76 -0.22
C LYS A 89 6.14 4.66 1.23
N MET A 90 4.96 4.08 1.49
CA MET A 90 4.48 3.88 2.86
C MET A 90 5.40 2.95 3.65
N PHE A 91 5.85 1.82 3.06
CA PHE A 91 6.81 0.92 3.70
C PHE A 91 8.16 1.58 3.97
N LYS A 92 8.65 2.40 3.03
CA LYS A 92 9.85 3.22 3.26
C LYS A 92 9.67 4.14 4.46
N ASN A 93 8.56 4.87 4.55
CA ASN A 93 8.28 5.76 5.66
C ASN A 93 8.13 4.99 6.97
N MET A 94 7.39 3.86 6.99
CA MET A 94 7.27 3.01 8.16
C MET A 94 8.62 2.53 8.67
N LEU A 95 9.50 2.09 7.75
CA LEU A 95 10.84 1.64 8.09
C LEU A 95 11.64 2.75 8.77
N LEU A 96 11.64 3.96 8.21
CA LEU A 96 12.33 5.12 8.78
C LEU A 96 11.79 5.52 10.16
N LEU A 97 10.46 5.42 10.35
CA LEU A 97 9.80 5.78 11.62
C LEU A 97 9.99 4.71 12.70
N GLN A 98 10.06 3.42 12.33
CA GLN A 98 10.21 2.32 13.30
C GLN A 98 11.67 2.02 13.66
N ALA A 99 12.61 2.29 12.75
CA ALA A 99 14.03 1.97 12.92
C ALA A 99 14.63 2.48 14.26
N PRO A 100 14.38 3.74 14.71
CA PRO A 100 14.90 4.22 15.98
C PRO A 100 14.45 3.41 17.19
N LYS A 101 13.23 2.85 17.19
CA LYS A 101 12.73 1.98 18.28
C LYS A 101 13.52 0.68 18.40
N HIS A 102 14.14 0.25 17.31
CA HIS A 102 14.94 -0.96 17.24
C HIS A 102 16.45 -0.68 17.29
N CYS A 103 16.86 0.54 17.62
CA CYS A 103 18.27 0.95 17.60
C CYS A 103 18.94 0.70 16.24
N VAL A 104 18.21 0.96 15.17
CA VAL A 104 18.69 0.90 13.79
C VAL A 104 18.68 2.32 13.22
N ALA A 105 19.80 2.75 12.68
CA ALA A 105 19.91 4.02 11.95
C ALA A 105 19.83 3.74 10.46
N ILE A 106 18.77 4.21 9.80
CA ILE A 106 18.59 4.02 8.36
C ILE A 106 18.92 5.32 7.65
N SER A 107 19.86 5.23 6.70
CA SER A 107 20.19 6.31 5.78
C SER A 107 19.71 5.96 4.38
N LEU A 108 19.30 6.99 3.62
CA LEU A 108 18.89 6.80 2.23
C LEU A 108 20.13 6.86 1.31
N THR A 109 20.29 5.89 0.43
CA THR A 109 21.33 5.93 -0.59
C THR A 109 20.99 6.99 -1.66
N PRO A 110 21.99 7.56 -2.33
CA PRO A 110 23.42 7.20 -2.36
C PRO A 110 24.30 7.81 -1.25
N TYR A 111 23.72 8.53 -0.29
CA TYR A 111 24.46 9.28 0.73
C TYR A 111 24.82 8.48 1.99
N ALA A 112 24.51 7.19 1.99
CA ALA A 112 24.81 6.34 3.13
C ALA A 112 26.32 6.10 3.26
N GLN A 113 26.92 6.58 4.35
CA GLN A 113 28.30 6.27 4.73
C GLN A 113 28.39 4.93 5.45
N THR A 114 27.69 3.91 4.97
CA THR A 114 27.67 2.59 5.57
C THR A 114 28.00 1.52 4.55
N THR A 115 28.71 0.49 4.99
CA THR A 115 29.04 -0.69 4.17
C THR A 115 27.89 -1.68 4.10
N THR A 116 26.91 -1.56 5.00
CA THR A 116 25.74 -2.43 5.03
C THR A 116 24.56 -1.78 4.34
N THR A 117 24.00 -2.48 3.37
CA THR A 117 22.85 -1.99 2.59
C THR A 117 21.67 -2.96 2.68
N LEU A 118 20.47 -2.40 2.63
CA LEU A 118 19.19 -3.11 2.71
C LEU A 118 18.36 -2.84 1.45
N GLN A 119 17.87 -3.90 0.85
CA GLN A 119 16.88 -3.88 -0.22
C GLN A 119 15.63 -4.63 0.25
N LEU A 120 14.46 -4.09 0.00
CA LEU A 120 13.17 -4.71 0.33
C LEU A 120 12.38 -5.01 -0.94
N ASN A 121 11.61 -6.10 -0.92
CA ASN A 121 10.69 -6.44 -1.98
C ASN A 121 9.36 -6.92 -1.39
N VAL A 122 8.31 -6.14 -1.57
CA VAL A 122 6.94 -6.47 -1.13
C VAL A 122 6.31 -7.36 -2.20
N LEU A 123 6.30 -8.67 -1.94
CA LEU A 123 5.76 -9.67 -2.87
C LEU A 123 4.24 -9.79 -2.81
N THR A 124 3.66 -9.56 -1.63
CA THR A 124 2.21 -9.55 -1.40
C THR A 124 1.87 -8.50 -0.37
N PHE A 125 0.85 -7.71 -0.62
CA PHE A 125 0.22 -6.84 0.34
C PHE A 125 -1.26 -6.69 -0.02
N ALA A 126 -2.10 -7.47 0.63
CA ALA A 126 -3.50 -7.63 0.23
C ALA A 126 -4.40 -8.10 1.37
N LEU A 127 -5.70 -7.96 1.16
CA LEU A 127 -6.72 -8.71 1.89
C LEU A 127 -6.94 -10.05 1.18
N LEU A 128 -6.68 -11.16 1.86
CA LEU A 128 -6.90 -12.51 1.39
C LEU A 128 -8.11 -13.08 2.12
N ASP A 129 -9.26 -13.14 1.45
CA ASP A 129 -10.56 -13.41 2.05
C ASP A 129 -10.81 -12.50 3.27
N ASN A 130 -10.80 -13.05 4.48
CA ASN A 130 -11.00 -12.33 5.74
C ASN A 130 -9.69 -12.09 6.52
N LYS A 131 -8.54 -12.07 5.85
CA LYS A 131 -7.21 -11.84 6.46
C LYS A 131 -6.45 -10.78 5.70
N ALA A 132 -5.74 -9.94 6.42
CA ALA A 132 -4.66 -9.14 5.83
C ALA A 132 -3.40 -10.01 5.75
N GLU A 133 -2.68 -9.94 4.63
CA GLU A 133 -1.42 -10.65 4.42
C GLU A 133 -0.36 -9.72 3.85
N ILE A 134 0.85 -9.83 4.37
CA ILE A 134 2.07 -9.31 3.76
C ILE A 134 3.10 -10.43 3.61
N VAL A 135 3.76 -10.44 2.45
CA VAL A 135 4.97 -11.21 2.19
C VAL A 135 6.05 -10.24 1.78
N LEU A 136 7.09 -10.16 2.57
CA LEU A 136 8.22 -9.23 2.39
C LEU A 136 9.51 -10.02 2.30
N ASP A 137 10.23 -9.90 1.18
CA ASP A 137 11.60 -10.37 1.04
C ASP A 137 12.57 -9.23 1.32
N TYR A 138 13.72 -9.57 1.89
CA TYR A 138 14.80 -8.61 2.07
C TYR A 138 16.16 -9.20 1.69
N THR A 139 17.04 -8.31 1.26
CA THR A 139 18.47 -8.60 1.06
C THR A 139 19.26 -7.59 1.87
N LEU A 140 20.08 -8.09 2.80
CA LEU A 140 21.06 -7.31 3.54
C LEU A 140 22.44 -7.66 3.00
N SER A 141 23.16 -6.67 2.47
CA SER A 141 24.49 -6.85 1.89
C SER A 141 25.54 -6.07 2.67
N GLU A 142 26.67 -6.72 2.95
CA GLU A 142 27.83 -6.14 3.60
C GLU A 142 29.09 -6.51 2.82
N GLY A 143 29.66 -5.59 2.08
CA GLY A 143 30.76 -5.87 1.14
C GLY A 143 30.35 -6.94 0.13
N THR A 144 31.03 -8.09 0.13
CA THR A 144 30.74 -9.23 -0.76
C THR A 144 29.75 -10.25 -0.19
N LYS A 145 29.35 -10.09 1.08
CA LYS A 145 28.41 -11.00 1.74
C LYS A 145 26.99 -10.49 1.60
N SER A 146 26.05 -11.42 1.37
CA SER A 146 24.63 -11.09 1.35
C SER A 146 23.84 -12.10 2.17
N LYS A 147 22.88 -11.59 2.94
CA LYS A 147 21.89 -12.35 3.69
C LYS A 147 20.52 -12.06 3.09
N HIS A 148 19.80 -13.12 2.77
CA HIS A 148 18.42 -13.02 2.28
C HIS A 148 17.46 -13.57 3.33
N GLY A 149 16.27 -13.00 3.41
CA GLY A 149 15.23 -13.50 4.28
C GLY A 149 13.85 -13.17 3.78
N ARG A 150 12.87 -13.91 4.30
CA ARG A 150 11.46 -13.72 4.01
C ARG A 150 10.67 -13.57 5.31
N ILE A 151 9.77 -12.61 5.31
CA ILE A 151 8.85 -12.33 6.42
C ILE A 151 7.43 -12.48 5.89
N ILE A 152 6.62 -13.25 6.60
CA ILE A 152 5.20 -13.43 6.29
C ILE A 152 4.42 -13.08 7.55
N GLN A 153 3.50 -12.11 7.44
CA GLN A 153 2.58 -11.75 8.52
C GLN A 153 1.14 -11.84 8.03
N ARG A 154 0.27 -12.32 8.92
CA ARG A 154 -1.17 -12.45 8.68
C ARG A 154 -1.92 -12.00 9.90
N GLU A 155 -3.01 -11.23 9.68
CA GLU A 155 -3.96 -10.80 10.71
C GLU A 155 -5.38 -11.06 10.26
N GLN A 156 -6.24 -11.43 11.20
CA GLN A 156 -7.66 -11.53 10.91
C GLN A 156 -8.25 -10.14 10.69
N ALA A 157 -9.14 -10.04 9.72
CA ALA A 157 -9.91 -8.84 9.44
C ALA A 157 -11.39 -9.22 9.41
N SER A 158 -12.24 -8.46 10.07
CA SER A 158 -13.68 -8.62 9.90
C SER A 158 -14.12 -8.05 8.55
N GLU A 159 -15.41 -8.15 8.23
CA GLU A 159 -15.93 -7.62 6.97
C GLU A 159 -16.01 -6.09 6.97
N ASP A 160 -15.94 -5.43 8.13
CA ASP A 160 -16.00 -3.99 8.20
C ASP A 160 -14.70 -3.32 7.70
N GLU A 161 -14.89 -2.18 7.07
CA GLU A 161 -13.82 -1.45 6.40
C GLU A 161 -12.67 -1.04 7.33
N LEU A 162 -13.00 -0.60 8.55
CA LEU A 162 -12.00 -0.11 9.50
C LEU A 162 -11.14 -1.27 10.01
N SER A 163 -11.73 -2.41 10.33
CA SER A 163 -11.03 -3.62 10.74
C SER A 163 -10.06 -4.10 9.65
N GLN A 164 -10.46 -4.03 8.37
CA GLN A 164 -9.60 -4.40 7.25
C GLN A 164 -8.36 -3.50 7.15
N ILE A 165 -8.54 -2.19 7.31
CA ILE A 165 -7.42 -1.23 7.30
C ILE A 165 -6.51 -1.45 8.50
N GLN A 166 -7.08 -1.64 9.68
CA GLN A 166 -6.31 -1.91 10.90
C GLN A 166 -5.50 -3.21 10.77
N ALA A 167 -6.08 -4.26 10.19
CA ALA A 167 -5.38 -5.52 9.95
C ALA A 167 -4.22 -5.34 8.95
N LEU A 168 -4.41 -4.58 7.85
CA LEU A 168 -3.33 -4.24 6.91
C LEU A 168 -2.22 -3.44 7.60
N GLN A 169 -2.57 -2.47 8.45
CA GLN A 169 -1.60 -1.71 9.22
C GLN A 169 -0.82 -2.61 10.19
N GLN A 170 -1.50 -3.51 10.89
CA GLN A 170 -0.89 -4.43 11.84
C GLN A 170 0.11 -5.38 11.18
N VAL A 171 -0.24 -6.01 10.05
CA VAL A 171 0.69 -6.90 9.35
C VAL A 171 1.91 -6.14 8.83
N ALA A 172 1.73 -4.91 8.34
CA ALA A 172 2.82 -4.07 7.89
C ALA A 172 3.76 -3.70 9.04
N LEU A 173 3.23 -3.23 10.17
CA LEU A 173 4.01 -2.88 11.36
C LEU A 173 4.77 -4.09 11.92
N LYS A 174 4.12 -5.25 12.03
CA LYS A 174 4.75 -6.50 12.51
C LYS A 174 5.87 -6.95 11.56
N ALA A 175 5.65 -6.87 10.24
CA ALA A 175 6.66 -7.24 9.27
C ALA A 175 7.89 -6.33 9.34
N ILE A 176 7.70 -5.01 9.44
CA ILE A 176 8.80 -4.04 9.59
C ILE A 176 9.54 -4.24 10.92
N SER A 177 8.83 -4.45 12.02
CA SER A 177 9.45 -4.70 13.33
C SER A 177 10.30 -5.98 13.30
N GLN A 178 9.76 -7.07 12.73
CA GLN A 178 10.49 -8.32 12.57
C GLN A 178 11.73 -8.17 11.67
N LEU A 179 11.61 -7.41 10.58
CA LEU A 179 12.75 -7.08 9.72
C LEU A 179 13.85 -6.39 10.50
N LEU A 180 13.50 -5.32 11.24
CA LEU A 180 14.46 -4.53 12.01
C LEU A 180 15.18 -5.35 13.08
N GLU A 181 14.52 -6.38 13.65
CA GLU A 181 15.18 -7.34 14.55
C GLU A 181 16.12 -8.29 13.80
N GLN A 182 15.73 -8.78 12.62
CA GLN A 182 16.50 -9.77 11.86
C GLN A 182 17.75 -9.22 11.18
N ILE A 183 17.76 -7.91 10.88
CA ILE A 183 18.91 -7.27 10.22
C ILE A 183 20.01 -6.88 11.21
N LYS A 184 19.71 -6.82 12.51
CA LYS A 184 20.74 -6.55 13.52
C LYS A 184 21.75 -7.68 13.59
N PRO A 185 23.05 -7.37 13.84
CA PRO A 185 24.03 -8.41 14.13
C PRO A 185 23.59 -9.18 15.37
N GLN A 186 23.60 -10.52 15.27
CA GLN A 186 23.37 -11.35 16.43
C GLN A 186 24.59 -11.21 17.35
N LYS A 187 24.37 -10.85 18.61
CA LYS A 187 25.44 -10.90 19.60
C LYS A 187 25.79 -12.38 19.82
N GLU A 188 27.00 -12.74 19.42
CA GLU A 188 27.61 -14.01 19.82
C GLU A 188 27.88 -14.04 21.32
#